data_7cd02466468eae83cd5ab5a70cfe4fae
#
_entry.id   7cd02466468eae83cd5ab5a70cfe4fae
#
_cell.length_a   1.000
_cell.length_b   1.000
_cell.length_c   1.000
_cell.angle_alpha   90.00
_cell.angle_beta   90.00
_cell.angle_gamma   90.00
#
_symmetry.space_group_name_H-M   'P 1'
#
loop_
_entity.id
_entity.type
_entity.pdbx_description
1 polymer ?
#
loop_
_entity_poly.entity_id
_entity_poly.type
_entity_poly.pdbx_seq_one_letter_code
_entity_poly.pdbx_strand_id
1 'polypeptide(L)'
;ALADAHTRPLGIRTPIELMDAEELADRIGFIPILRAGLGMVDAFLELMPTAQVWHLGLFRDEKTLRPVEYYNKLPDTTTVDLCLILDPMLATGGSATAAIEVLKKWGAVRIKLVNLIAAPEGVEAVLSAHPEVEIYTAALDRQLNEKGSIMPGLGDAGDRQFGTGGAG
;
A
#
# COMPACT_ATOMS: atom_id res chain seq x y z
N ALA A 1 -4.63 9.30 -3.65
CA ALA A 1 -4.92 8.49 -2.45
C ALA A 1 -5.19 9.33 -1.20
N LEU A 2 -4.86 10.63 -1.18
CA LEU A 2 -5.02 11.50 0.00
C LEU A 2 -5.98 12.68 -0.20
N ALA A 3 -6.62 12.79 -1.35
CA ALA A 3 -7.52 13.92 -1.66
C ALA A 3 -8.73 14.04 -0.72
N ASP A 4 -9.09 12.97 -0.04
CA ASP A 4 -10.17 12.85 0.93
C ASP A 4 -9.67 12.68 2.38
N ALA A 5 -8.40 12.92 2.64
CA ALA A 5 -7.85 12.95 4.00
C ALA A 5 -8.50 14.08 4.80
N HIS A 6 -8.75 13.81 6.08
CA HIS A 6 -9.37 14.83 6.93
C HIS A 6 -8.37 15.95 7.23
N THR A 7 -8.86 17.16 7.16
CA THR A 7 -8.13 18.38 7.54
C THR A 7 -8.75 19.01 8.78
N ARG A 8 -7.99 19.88 9.42
CA ARG A 8 -8.46 20.72 10.52
C ARG A 8 -8.00 22.16 10.33
N PRO A 9 -8.77 23.13 10.81
CA PRO A 9 -8.40 24.54 10.73
C PRO A 9 -7.07 24.83 11.44
N LEU A 10 -6.25 25.65 10.80
CA LEU A 10 -4.97 26.13 11.32
C LEU A 10 -4.84 27.62 11.05
N GLY A 11 -4.79 28.44 12.12
CA GLY A 11 -4.45 29.86 12.01
C GLY A 11 -2.95 30.01 11.74
N ILE A 12 -2.57 30.60 10.63
CA ILE A 12 -1.18 30.90 10.30
C ILE A 12 -0.94 32.40 10.21
N ARG A 13 0.29 32.81 10.56
CA ARG A 13 0.73 34.18 10.39
C ARG A 13 1.63 34.27 9.17
N THR A 14 1.17 34.98 8.15
CA THR A 14 2.02 35.38 7.03
C THR A 14 2.85 36.60 7.40
N PRO A 15 3.82 37.02 6.59
CA PRO A 15 4.53 38.29 6.81
C PRO A 15 3.63 39.54 6.81
N ILE A 16 2.41 39.43 6.30
CA ILE A 16 1.50 40.56 6.11
C ILE A 16 0.36 40.52 7.17
N GLU A 17 -0.31 39.36 7.30
CA GLU A 17 -1.49 39.25 8.18
C GLU A 17 -1.70 37.81 8.69
N LEU A 18 -2.65 37.66 9.62
CA LEU A 18 -3.17 36.36 10.03
C LEU A 18 -4.16 35.85 8.98
N MET A 19 -4.07 34.58 8.67
CA MET A 19 -5.02 33.93 7.78
C MET A 19 -5.41 32.54 8.30
N ASP A 20 -6.59 32.09 7.91
CA ASP A 20 -7.03 30.73 8.15
C ASP A 20 -6.50 29.82 7.04
N ALA A 21 -5.92 28.69 7.46
CA ALA A 21 -5.44 27.65 6.61
C ALA A 21 -5.97 26.29 7.10
N GLU A 22 -5.56 25.22 6.46
CA GLU A 22 -5.88 23.87 6.89
C GLU A 22 -4.60 23.03 6.99
N GLU A 23 -4.54 22.13 7.94
CA GLU A 23 -3.51 21.12 8.06
C GLU A 23 -4.12 19.71 8.04
N LEU A 24 -3.34 18.71 7.69
CA LEU A 24 -3.77 17.32 7.74
C LEU A 24 -4.10 16.92 9.18
N ALA A 25 -5.31 16.43 9.40
CA ALA A 25 -5.77 15.95 10.71
C ALA A 25 -5.48 14.45 10.89
N ASP A 26 -5.59 13.67 9.82
CA ASP A 26 -5.35 12.23 9.84
C ASP A 26 -3.86 11.91 10.12
N ARG A 27 -3.64 10.98 11.03
CA ARG A 27 -2.33 10.33 11.21
C ARG A 27 -2.21 9.23 10.19
N ILE A 28 -1.20 9.31 9.33
CA ILE A 28 -1.01 8.40 8.19
C ILE A 28 -0.01 7.32 8.53
N GLY A 29 -0.34 6.07 8.18
CA GLY A 29 0.56 4.93 8.20
C GLY A 29 0.85 4.41 6.80
N PHE A 30 2.13 4.27 6.46
CA PHE A 30 2.56 3.56 5.26
C PHE A 30 2.88 2.11 5.62
N ILE A 31 2.28 1.19 4.88
CA ILE A 31 2.38 -0.24 5.12
C ILE A 31 2.99 -0.91 3.88
N PRO A 32 4.32 -0.80 3.69
CA PRO A 32 4.95 -1.50 2.57
C PRO A 32 4.89 -3.01 2.75
N ILE A 33 4.44 -3.72 1.71
CA ILE A 33 4.56 -5.17 1.65
C ILE A 33 5.99 -5.52 1.23
N LEU A 34 6.71 -6.18 2.13
CA LEU A 34 8.08 -6.59 1.86
C LEU A 34 8.12 -7.68 0.77
N ARG A 35 9.12 -7.64 -0.12
CA ARG A 35 10.25 -6.69 -0.22
C ARG A 35 9.94 -5.47 -1.11
N ALA A 36 9.16 -5.67 -2.20
CA ALA A 36 9.00 -4.71 -3.28
C ALA A 36 8.41 -3.35 -2.84
N GLY A 37 7.51 -3.36 -1.84
CA GLY A 37 6.92 -2.13 -1.30
C GLY A 37 7.91 -1.16 -0.68
N LEU A 38 9.10 -1.64 -0.28
CA LEU A 38 10.16 -0.76 0.26
C LEU A 38 10.56 0.35 -0.70
N GLY A 39 10.59 0.08 -2.00
CA GLY A 39 10.98 1.08 -2.98
C GLY A 39 10.01 2.24 -3.17
N MET A 40 8.83 2.14 -2.59
CA MET A 40 7.86 3.22 -2.62
C MET A 40 7.97 4.13 -1.39
N VAL A 41 8.57 3.65 -0.28
CA VAL A 41 8.52 4.33 1.03
C VAL A 41 9.14 5.70 1.00
N ASP A 42 10.37 5.83 0.47
CA ASP A 42 11.11 7.09 0.50
C ASP A 42 10.38 8.21 -0.24
N ALA A 43 9.84 7.91 -1.43
CA ALA A 43 9.06 8.87 -2.20
C ALA A 43 7.78 9.32 -1.48
N PHE A 44 7.15 8.42 -0.72
CA PHE A 44 5.98 8.76 0.09
C PHE A 44 6.36 9.58 1.33
N LEU A 45 7.50 9.29 1.96
CA LEU A 45 8.00 10.08 3.11
C LEU A 45 8.48 11.48 2.69
N GLU A 46 8.99 11.66 1.47
CA GLU A 46 9.29 13.02 0.94
C GLU A 46 8.03 13.89 0.88
N LEU A 47 6.87 13.30 0.52
CA LEU A 47 5.60 14.01 0.48
C LEU A 47 4.96 14.17 1.85
N MET A 48 5.19 13.22 2.75
CA MET A 48 4.55 13.16 4.07
C MET A 48 5.54 12.71 5.15
N PRO A 49 6.47 13.58 5.56
CA PRO A 49 7.57 13.23 6.47
C PRO A 49 7.11 12.87 7.89
N THR A 50 5.88 13.17 8.26
CA THR A 50 5.30 12.84 9.58
C THR A 50 4.59 11.49 9.61
N ALA A 51 4.48 10.78 8.47
CA ALA A 51 3.82 9.48 8.41
C ALA A 51 4.63 8.41 9.15
N GLN A 52 3.92 7.46 9.74
CA GLN A 52 4.52 6.27 10.36
C GLN A 52 4.71 5.18 9.31
N VAL A 53 5.76 4.37 9.43
CA VAL A 53 6.01 3.26 8.51
C VAL A 53 6.02 1.93 9.27
N TRP A 54 5.10 1.03 8.92
CA TRP A 54 4.94 -0.28 9.54
C TRP A 54 5.06 -1.38 8.48
N HIS A 55 6.13 -2.14 8.52
CA HIS A 55 6.43 -3.16 7.51
C HIS A 55 5.63 -4.44 7.74
N LEU A 56 5.07 -4.98 6.67
CA LEU A 56 4.50 -6.32 6.63
C LEU A 56 5.29 -7.22 5.69
N GLY A 57 5.76 -8.36 6.20
CA GLY A 57 6.39 -9.39 5.39
C GLY A 57 5.38 -10.47 5.05
N LEU A 58 5.03 -10.58 3.79
CA LEU A 58 4.11 -11.57 3.25
C LEU A 58 4.79 -12.28 2.08
N PHE A 59 4.73 -13.61 2.05
CA PHE A 59 5.10 -14.37 0.87
C PHE A 59 4.00 -15.37 0.50
N ARG A 60 3.98 -15.78 -0.75
CA ARG A 60 3.06 -16.81 -1.22
C ARG A 60 3.71 -18.17 -1.02
N ASP A 61 3.09 -19.02 -0.21
CA ASP A 61 3.52 -20.39 -0.05
C ASP A 61 3.37 -21.15 -1.39
N GLU A 62 4.46 -21.77 -1.85
CA GLU A 62 4.50 -22.43 -3.16
C GLU A 62 3.57 -23.65 -3.28
N LYS A 63 3.27 -24.31 -2.15
CA LYS A 63 2.46 -25.53 -2.10
C LYS A 63 0.97 -25.23 -1.93
N THR A 64 0.67 -24.33 -1.02
CA THR A 64 -0.73 -23.98 -0.68
C THR A 64 -1.26 -22.82 -1.48
N LEU A 65 -0.37 -22.06 -2.14
CA LEU A 65 -0.64 -20.80 -2.84
C LEU A 65 -1.29 -19.72 -1.95
N ARG A 66 -1.23 -19.90 -0.64
CA ARG A 66 -1.78 -18.95 0.34
C ARG A 66 -0.72 -17.97 0.79
N PRO A 67 -1.11 -16.72 1.09
CA PRO A 67 -0.21 -15.77 1.71
C PRO A 67 0.16 -16.23 3.13
N VAL A 68 1.44 -16.15 3.44
CA VAL A 68 2.01 -16.45 4.77
C VAL A 68 2.68 -15.19 5.29
N GLU A 69 2.29 -14.78 6.49
CA GLU A 69 2.93 -13.70 7.23
C GLU A 69 4.21 -14.20 7.88
N TYR A 70 5.36 -13.58 7.59
CA TYR A 70 6.65 -13.91 8.20
C TYR A 70 7.24 -12.75 8.99
N TYR A 71 6.69 -11.55 8.83
CA TYR A 71 7.13 -10.37 9.56
C TYR A 71 5.96 -9.44 9.82
N ASN A 72 5.75 -9.09 11.08
CA ASN A 72 4.75 -8.14 11.52
C ASN A 72 5.29 -7.39 12.75
N LYS A 73 5.38 -6.08 12.67
CA LYS A 73 5.81 -5.20 13.76
C LYS A 73 4.79 -4.09 14.01
N LEU A 74 3.53 -4.35 13.69
CA LEU A 74 2.45 -3.45 14.11
C LEU A 74 2.43 -3.39 15.64
N PRO A 75 2.22 -2.21 16.25
CA PRO A 75 2.05 -2.10 17.70
C PRO A 75 0.74 -2.73 18.15
N ASP A 76 0.59 -2.97 19.45
CA ASP A 76 -0.60 -3.64 20.02
C ASP A 76 -1.91 -2.87 19.74
N THR A 77 -1.82 -1.57 19.56
CA THR A 77 -2.97 -0.70 19.26
C THR A 77 -2.69 0.18 18.05
N THR A 78 -3.73 0.45 17.27
CA THR A 78 -3.66 1.34 16.11
C THR A 78 -3.25 2.75 16.52
N THR A 79 -2.21 3.28 15.88
CA THR A 79 -1.68 4.62 16.12
C THR A 79 -1.96 5.59 14.97
N VAL A 80 -2.61 5.12 13.91
CA VAL A 80 -2.89 5.86 12.68
C VAL A 80 -4.38 5.83 12.34
N ASP A 81 -4.84 6.82 11.61
CA ASP A 81 -6.24 7.00 11.23
C ASP A 81 -6.49 6.50 9.79
N LEU A 82 -5.45 6.52 8.94
CA LEU A 82 -5.48 6.04 7.57
C LEU A 82 -4.22 5.21 7.28
N CYS A 83 -4.40 3.99 6.81
CA CYS A 83 -3.34 3.10 6.34
C CYS A 83 -3.26 3.12 4.81
N LEU A 84 -2.08 3.39 4.26
CA LEU A 84 -1.77 3.21 2.84
C LEU A 84 -0.88 1.98 2.68
N ILE A 85 -1.44 0.90 2.14
CA ILE A 85 -0.67 -0.28 1.75
C ILE A 85 0.11 0.08 0.49
N LEU A 86 1.42 -0.11 0.52
CA LEU A 86 2.31 0.16 -0.59
C LEU A 86 2.83 -1.16 -1.17
N ASP A 87 2.40 -1.47 -2.37
CA ASP A 87 2.87 -2.64 -3.12
C ASP A 87 2.95 -2.27 -4.60
N PRO A 88 4.12 -2.29 -5.26
CA PRO A 88 4.23 -1.83 -6.64
C PRO A 88 3.39 -2.65 -7.64
N MET A 89 3.02 -3.89 -7.31
CA MET A 89 2.35 -4.78 -8.26
C MET A 89 1.13 -5.47 -7.65
N LEU A 90 -0.06 -5.15 -8.13
CA LEU A 90 -1.28 -5.88 -7.81
C LEU A 90 -1.56 -6.93 -8.89
N ALA A 91 -1.00 -8.13 -8.73
CA ALA A 91 -1.15 -9.23 -9.67
C ALA A 91 -2.41 -10.07 -9.36
N THR A 92 -2.30 -11.08 -8.49
CA THR A 92 -3.42 -11.96 -8.13
C THR A 92 -4.28 -11.42 -6.97
N GLY A 93 -3.84 -10.37 -6.29
CA GLY A 93 -4.51 -9.80 -5.13
C GLY A 93 -4.24 -10.51 -3.79
N GLY A 94 -3.59 -11.67 -3.79
CA GLY A 94 -3.44 -12.48 -2.57
C GLY A 94 -2.68 -11.77 -1.45
N SER A 95 -1.51 -11.17 -1.74
CA SER A 95 -0.73 -10.42 -0.73
C SER A 95 -1.47 -9.18 -0.24
N ALA A 96 -2.13 -8.46 -1.15
CA ALA A 96 -2.90 -7.28 -0.80
C ALA A 96 -4.09 -7.64 0.11
N THR A 97 -4.86 -8.68 -0.23
CA THR A 97 -5.98 -9.17 0.60
C THR A 97 -5.49 -9.57 1.99
N ALA A 98 -4.40 -10.33 2.08
CA ALA A 98 -3.83 -10.73 3.38
C ALA A 98 -3.36 -9.52 4.20
N ALA A 99 -2.71 -8.54 3.58
CA ALA A 99 -2.30 -7.30 4.26
C ALA A 99 -3.52 -6.53 4.81
N ILE A 100 -4.60 -6.42 4.03
CA ILE A 100 -5.84 -5.80 4.46
C ILE A 100 -6.44 -6.54 5.66
N GLU A 101 -6.47 -7.87 5.64
CA GLU A 101 -6.96 -8.68 6.77
C GLU A 101 -6.14 -8.46 8.04
N VAL A 102 -4.80 -8.40 7.93
CA VAL A 102 -3.92 -8.11 9.07
C VAL A 102 -4.22 -6.73 9.65
N LEU A 103 -4.35 -5.71 8.79
CA LEU A 103 -4.64 -4.36 9.24
C LEU A 103 -6.03 -4.22 9.87
N LYS A 104 -7.04 -4.90 9.34
CA LYS A 104 -8.37 -4.94 9.95
C LYS A 104 -8.34 -5.59 11.34
N LYS A 105 -7.62 -6.70 11.50
CA LYS A 105 -7.41 -7.34 12.80
C LYS A 105 -6.66 -6.43 13.79
N TRP A 106 -5.74 -5.63 13.29
CA TRP A 106 -5.04 -4.62 14.08
C TRP A 106 -5.95 -3.46 14.51
N GLY A 107 -7.11 -3.29 13.88
CA GLY A 107 -8.09 -2.24 14.18
C GLY A 107 -8.01 -1.03 13.24
N ALA A 108 -7.33 -1.14 12.12
CA ALA A 108 -7.35 -0.08 11.09
C ALA A 108 -8.76 0.08 10.51
N VAL A 109 -9.27 1.31 10.52
CA VAL A 109 -10.62 1.65 10.04
C VAL A 109 -10.62 2.06 8.58
N ARG A 110 -9.62 2.86 8.17
CA ARG A 110 -9.48 3.34 6.79
C ARG A 110 -8.22 2.77 6.19
N ILE A 111 -8.40 2.00 5.11
CA ILE A 111 -7.30 1.32 4.41
C ILE A 111 -7.42 1.65 2.92
N LYS A 112 -6.32 2.02 2.30
CA LYS A 112 -6.20 2.20 0.86
C LYS A 112 -5.02 1.42 0.34
N LEU A 113 -5.13 0.92 -0.88
CA LEU A 113 -4.07 0.19 -1.57
C LEU A 113 -3.49 1.07 -2.68
N VAL A 114 -2.17 1.20 -2.71
CA VAL A 114 -1.46 2.01 -3.71
C VAL A 114 -0.46 1.13 -4.45
N ASN A 115 -0.64 1.07 -5.78
CA ASN A 115 0.17 0.25 -6.69
C ASN A 115 0.75 1.10 -7.83
N LEU A 116 1.82 0.65 -8.46
CA LEU A 116 2.31 1.21 -9.71
C LEU A 116 1.58 0.57 -10.89
N ILE A 117 1.50 -0.76 -10.92
CA ILE A 117 0.74 -1.50 -11.93
C ILE A 117 -0.19 -2.52 -11.28
N ALA A 118 -1.33 -2.75 -11.91
CA ALA A 118 -2.32 -3.73 -11.48
C ALA A 118 -2.82 -4.55 -12.66
N ALA A 119 -3.27 -5.79 -12.39
CA ALA A 119 -4.06 -6.57 -13.32
C ALA A 119 -5.54 -6.53 -12.91
N PRO A 120 -6.49 -6.59 -13.87
CA PRO A 120 -7.92 -6.61 -13.58
C PRO A 120 -8.32 -7.70 -12.58
N GLU A 121 -7.73 -8.88 -12.71
CA GLU A 121 -7.98 -10.03 -11.83
C GLU A 121 -7.61 -9.74 -10.37
N GLY A 122 -6.50 -9.03 -10.15
CA GLY A 122 -6.07 -8.63 -8.80
C GLY A 122 -6.97 -7.57 -8.20
N VAL A 123 -7.40 -6.62 -9.02
CA VAL A 123 -8.37 -5.58 -8.60
C VAL A 123 -9.69 -6.24 -8.22
N GLU A 124 -10.22 -7.14 -9.04
CA GLU A 124 -11.47 -7.87 -8.78
C GLU A 124 -11.36 -8.71 -7.51
N ALA A 125 -10.23 -9.41 -7.31
CA ALA A 125 -10.01 -10.23 -6.12
C ALA A 125 -10.03 -9.38 -4.83
N VAL A 126 -9.36 -8.24 -4.82
CA VAL A 126 -9.35 -7.35 -3.66
C VAL A 126 -10.73 -6.74 -3.41
N LEU A 127 -11.40 -6.21 -4.44
CA LEU A 127 -12.71 -5.58 -4.29
C LEU A 127 -13.81 -6.57 -3.94
N SER A 128 -13.70 -7.84 -4.37
CA SER A 128 -14.64 -8.89 -3.97
C SER A 128 -14.50 -9.27 -2.50
N ALA A 129 -13.28 -9.27 -1.97
CA ALA A 129 -13.01 -9.58 -0.56
C ALA A 129 -13.21 -8.36 0.36
N HIS A 130 -12.89 -7.18 -0.12
CA HIS A 130 -12.84 -5.93 0.64
C HIS A 130 -13.39 -4.75 -0.18
N PRO A 131 -14.70 -4.70 -0.44
CA PRO A 131 -15.31 -3.69 -1.30
C PRO A 131 -15.18 -2.25 -0.77
N GLU A 132 -14.88 -2.10 0.51
CA GLU A 132 -14.67 -0.80 1.15
C GLU A 132 -13.24 -0.23 0.95
N VAL A 133 -12.30 -1.03 0.43
CA VAL A 133 -10.91 -0.60 0.23
C VAL A 133 -10.76 0.07 -1.13
N GLU A 134 -10.29 1.29 -1.12
CA GLU A 134 -9.99 2.02 -2.34
C GLU A 134 -8.63 1.61 -2.91
N ILE A 135 -8.59 1.34 -4.22
CA ILE A 135 -7.37 0.97 -4.94
C ILE A 135 -6.94 2.13 -5.84
N TYR A 136 -5.70 2.55 -5.68
CA TYR A 136 -5.04 3.56 -6.49
C TYR A 136 -3.90 2.92 -7.26
N THR A 137 -4.00 2.86 -8.58
CA THR A 137 -2.93 2.34 -9.44
C THR A 137 -2.54 3.37 -10.51
N ALA A 138 -1.25 3.44 -10.83
CA ALA A 138 -0.79 4.34 -11.88
C ALA A 138 -1.13 3.79 -13.28
N ALA A 139 -1.13 2.46 -13.44
CA ALA A 139 -1.55 1.80 -14.66
C ALA A 139 -2.30 0.50 -14.39
N LEU A 140 -3.32 0.23 -15.20
CA LEU A 140 -4.01 -1.05 -15.26
C LEU A 140 -3.54 -1.78 -16.53
N ASP A 141 -2.82 -2.88 -16.33
CA ASP A 141 -2.34 -3.72 -17.41
C ASP A 141 -3.43 -4.69 -17.90
N ARG A 142 -3.16 -5.40 -19.00
CA ARG A 142 -4.19 -6.12 -19.74
C ARG A 142 -4.80 -7.29 -18.97
N GLN A 143 -3.94 -8.15 -18.37
CA GLN A 143 -4.36 -9.39 -17.69
C GLN A 143 -3.19 -10.09 -17.01
N LEU A 144 -3.46 -11.18 -16.30
CA LEU A 144 -2.44 -12.13 -15.85
C LEU A 144 -2.15 -13.21 -16.91
N ASN A 145 -0.91 -13.74 -16.89
CA ASN A 145 -0.59 -14.96 -17.61
C ASN A 145 -0.93 -16.21 -16.74
N GLU A 146 -0.70 -17.42 -17.32
CA GLU A 146 -0.96 -18.70 -16.65
C GLU A 146 -0.17 -18.88 -15.32
N LYS A 147 0.95 -18.18 -15.17
CA LYS A 147 1.77 -18.18 -13.95
C LYS A 147 1.36 -17.11 -12.93
N GLY A 148 0.33 -16.32 -13.23
CA GLY A 148 -0.11 -15.22 -12.37
C GLY A 148 0.75 -13.96 -12.44
N SER A 149 1.53 -13.79 -13.50
CA SER A 149 2.32 -12.56 -13.73
C SER A 149 1.52 -11.57 -14.58
N ILE A 150 1.67 -10.29 -14.28
CA ILE A 150 1.01 -9.19 -15.02
C ILE A 150 1.57 -9.11 -16.44
N MET A 151 0.70 -8.94 -17.43
CA MET A 151 1.04 -8.75 -18.83
C MET A 151 0.50 -7.44 -19.41
N PRO A 152 1.36 -6.62 -20.05
CA PRO A 152 2.79 -6.80 -20.33
C PRO A 152 3.66 -6.78 -19.08
N GLY A 153 3.28 -6.08 -17.99
CA GLY A 153 3.97 -6.05 -16.71
C GLY A 153 5.44 -5.62 -16.79
N LEU A 154 6.17 -5.94 -15.72
CA LEU A 154 7.59 -5.64 -15.61
C LEU A 154 8.42 -6.78 -14.99
N GLY A 155 7.85 -7.99 -14.87
CA GLY A 155 8.46 -9.12 -14.17
C GLY A 155 8.29 -9.01 -12.65
N ASP A 156 9.25 -9.53 -11.88
CA ASP A 156 9.24 -9.39 -10.42
C ASP A 156 9.83 -8.03 -10.01
N ALA A 157 9.01 -7.21 -9.36
CA ALA A 157 9.41 -5.86 -8.95
C ALA A 157 10.49 -5.90 -7.86
N GLY A 158 10.41 -6.84 -6.93
CA GLY A 158 11.39 -6.98 -5.86
C GLY A 158 12.76 -7.38 -6.40
N ASP A 159 12.81 -8.39 -7.26
CA ASP A 159 14.06 -8.86 -7.86
C ASP A 159 14.70 -7.80 -8.74
N ARG A 160 13.91 -7.08 -9.53
CA ARG A 160 14.42 -5.96 -10.36
C ARG A 160 14.93 -4.80 -9.51
N GLN A 161 14.27 -4.49 -8.42
CA GLN A 161 14.65 -3.40 -7.53
C GLN A 161 15.92 -3.70 -6.75
N PHE A 162 16.09 -4.96 -6.31
CA PHE A 162 17.20 -5.37 -5.44
C PHE A 162 18.29 -6.18 -6.19
N GLY A 163 18.15 -6.40 -7.49
CA GLY A 163 19.14 -7.12 -8.30
C GLY A 163 19.28 -8.61 -7.92
N THR A 164 18.20 -9.22 -7.42
CA THR A 164 18.24 -10.59 -6.88
C THR A 164 17.67 -11.64 -7.86
N GLY A 165 17.03 -11.23 -8.94
CA GLY A 165 16.54 -12.12 -9.97
C GLY A 165 17.70 -12.73 -10.73
N GLY A 166 17.79 -14.07 -10.77
CA GLY A 166 18.70 -14.76 -11.67
C GLY A 166 18.35 -14.40 -13.13
N ALA A 167 19.38 -14.25 -13.97
CA ALA A 167 19.17 -14.06 -15.41
C ALA A 167 18.39 -15.26 -15.95
N GLY A 168 17.11 -15.05 -16.25
CA GLY A 168 16.26 -15.96 -16.98
C GLY A 168 16.23 -15.55 -18.44
#